data_c89cb000526e7602ec81bc82c029c6d9
#
_entry.id   c89cb000526e7602ec81bc82c029c6d9
#
_cell.length_a   1.000
_cell.length_b   1.000
_cell.length_c   1.000
_cell.angle_alpha   90.00
_cell.angle_beta   90.00
_cell.angle_gamma   90.00
#
_symmetry.space_group_name_H-M   'P 1'
#
loop_
_entity.id
_entity.type
_entity.pdbx_description
1 polymer ?
#
loop_
_entity_poly.entity_id
_entity_poly.type
_entity_poly.pdbx_seq_one_letter_code
_entity_poly.pdbx_strand_id
1 'polypeptide(L)'
;MAKEKASQEEIYRVMRQDIEAGSYPASTRLPSVRTLAKRFSASPNTISKVVSRLMESGLCTARRGVGLFVRSLPNRKLTLLVGSTSEQPKDDLFGHIEKRIHERCQADGIEIERYHITPSDPPYGPDVDRIRRPGRVILCIGLTHEPHLKQLADLRRPMLVIGCAPSRCNASSIVPNSFRSGYLAARHLIRKGCRRIAFIGRVREVRGVTLPEAESLKELAGVQCAFMEDTLPLHPEFIFNDIGQVPNRAAQLKELPDAVIMPDGEGIETIQAMKALGSKLERVVLGDDRVLERPKRPAAVVIKRDDLVELSILELHRLLDEQRTSHRAMVVDSELHEGAGG
;
A
#
# COMPACT_ATOMS: atom_id res chain seq x y z
N MET A 1 6.39 -49.85 22.47
CA MET A 1 6.93 -48.63 21.90
C MET A 1 6.36 -47.43 22.67
N ALA A 2 7.20 -46.71 23.42
CA ALA A 2 6.78 -45.53 24.17
C ALA A 2 6.38 -44.44 23.17
N LYS A 3 5.11 -43.96 23.20
CA LYS A 3 4.67 -42.79 22.45
C LYS A 3 5.49 -41.58 22.92
N GLU A 4 6.26 -41.01 22.03
CA GLU A 4 7.02 -39.77 22.26
C GLU A 4 6.06 -38.71 22.77
N LYS A 5 6.38 -38.06 23.89
CA LYS A 5 5.55 -37.01 24.48
C LYS A 5 5.63 -35.77 23.58
N ALA A 6 4.50 -35.36 22.99
CA ALA A 6 4.44 -34.16 22.20
C ALA A 6 4.92 -32.94 23.01
N SER A 7 5.78 -32.12 22.41
CA SER A 7 6.29 -30.91 23.04
C SER A 7 5.16 -29.84 23.21
N GLN A 8 5.37 -28.90 24.13
CA GLN A 8 4.41 -27.79 24.33
C GLN A 8 4.16 -27.00 23.01
N GLU A 9 5.20 -26.80 22.22
CA GLU A 9 5.15 -26.06 20.96
C GLU A 9 4.35 -26.82 19.88
N GLU A 10 4.57 -28.15 19.78
CA GLU A 10 3.81 -28.99 18.84
C GLU A 10 2.32 -29.01 19.19
N ILE A 11 1.99 -29.18 20.48
CA ILE A 11 0.59 -29.18 20.94
C ILE A 11 -0.06 -27.82 20.64
N TYR A 12 0.64 -26.74 20.92
CA TYR A 12 0.14 -25.38 20.60
C TYR A 12 -0.14 -25.23 19.11
N ARG A 13 0.82 -25.62 18.25
CA ARG A 13 0.69 -25.54 16.80
C ARG A 13 -0.50 -26.35 16.28
N VAL A 14 -0.64 -27.61 16.74
CA VAL A 14 -1.76 -28.48 16.31
C VAL A 14 -3.09 -27.92 16.79
N MET A 15 -3.22 -27.49 18.05
CA MET A 15 -4.46 -26.93 18.56
C MET A 15 -4.83 -25.61 17.86
N ARG A 16 -3.85 -24.75 17.58
CA ARG A 16 -4.03 -23.54 16.80
C ARG A 16 -4.58 -23.88 15.42
N GLN A 17 -3.95 -24.81 14.71
CA GLN A 17 -4.37 -25.25 13.39
C GLN A 17 -5.76 -25.87 13.40
N ASP A 18 -6.10 -26.71 14.39
CA ASP A 18 -7.43 -27.31 14.55
C ASP A 18 -8.53 -26.23 14.75
N ILE A 19 -8.21 -25.17 15.52
CA ILE A 19 -9.13 -24.04 15.76
C ILE A 19 -9.30 -23.22 14.48
N GLU A 20 -8.22 -22.86 13.81
CA GLU A 20 -8.21 -22.09 12.58
C GLU A 20 -8.87 -22.83 11.41
N ALA A 21 -8.70 -24.14 11.33
CA ALA A 21 -9.36 -25.00 10.34
C ALA A 21 -10.84 -25.29 10.65
N GLY A 22 -11.37 -24.77 11.78
CA GLY A 22 -12.79 -24.96 12.16
C GLY A 22 -13.12 -26.32 12.73
N SER A 23 -12.12 -27.17 13.02
CA SER A 23 -12.32 -28.47 13.72
C SER A 23 -12.96 -28.26 15.09
N TYR A 24 -12.76 -27.09 15.69
CA TYR A 24 -13.48 -26.59 16.83
C TYR A 24 -14.24 -25.32 16.39
N PRO A 25 -15.57 -25.43 16.11
CA PRO A 25 -16.37 -24.29 15.66
C PRO A 25 -16.34 -23.13 16.66
N ALA A 26 -16.50 -21.93 16.15
CA ALA A 26 -16.59 -20.71 16.96
C ALA A 26 -17.68 -20.83 18.04
N SER A 27 -17.42 -20.29 19.22
CA SER A 27 -18.29 -20.32 20.40
C SER A 27 -18.53 -21.73 20.97
N THR A 28 -17.90 -22.79 20.45
CA THR A 28 -18.01 -24.11 21.05
C THR A 28 -17.04 -24.27 22.21
N ARG A 29 -17.40 -25.17 23.12
CA ARG A 29 -16.58 -25.51 24.27
C ARG A 29 -15.42 -26.41 23.83
N LEU A 30 -14.20 -26.03 24.14
CA LEU A 30 -13.02 -26.90 23.97
C LEU A 30 -13.06 -28.06 24.96
N PRO A 31 -12.45 -29.22 24.60
CA PRO A 31 -12.28 -30.31 25.54
C PRO A 31 -11.54 -29.86 26.80
N SER A 32 -11.84 -30.49 27.94
CA SER A 32 -11.20 -30.14 29.19
C SER A 32 -9.68 -30.39 29.16
N VAL A 33 -8.93 -29.68 30.01
CA VAL A 33 -7.48 -29.89 30.17
C VAL A 33 -7.14 -31.38 30.35
N ARG A 34 -7.97 -32.10 31.11
CA ARG A 34 -7.80 -33.55 31.34
C ARG A 34 -8.01 -34.38 30.05
N THR A 35 -8.99 -34.00 29.23
CA THR A 35 -9.25 -34.65 27.94
C THR A 35 -8.14 -34.36 26.92
N LEU A 36 -7.68 -33.12 26.85
CA LEU A 36 -6.56 -32.74 26.00
C LEU A 36 -5.26 -33.42 26.43
N ALA A 37 -5.00 -33.55 27.74
CA ALA A 37 -3.85 -34.24 28.27
C ALA A 37 -3.82 -35.69 27.80
N LYS A 38 -4.97 -36.38 27.79
CA LYS A 38 -5.10 -37.75 27.25
C LYS A 38 -4.88 -37.77 25.72
N ARG A 39 -5.49 -36.83 24.96
CA ARG A 39 -5.35 -36.77 23.49
C ARG A 39 -3.88 -36.63 23.07
N PHE A 40 -3.13 -35.74 23.73
CA PHE A 40 -1.75 -35.41 23.36
C PHE A 40 -0.70 -36.21 24.15
N SER A 41 -1.10 -37.14 25.01
CA SER A 41 -0.20 -37.88 25.90
C SER A 41 0.74 -36.95 26.69
N ALA A 42 0.23 -35.81 27.13
CA ALA A 42 0.96 -34.76 27.81
C ALA A 42 0.47 -34.55 29.25
N SER A 43 1.29 -33.88 30.08
CA SER A 43 0.88 -33.55 31.45
C SER A 43 -0.23 -32.49 31.47
N PRO A 44 -1.15 -32.49 32.46
CA PRO A 44 -2.11 -31.43 32.64
C PRO A 44 -1.48 -30.04 32.72
N ASN A 45 -0.30 -29.92 33.31
CA ASN A 45 0.45 -28.66 33.41
C ASN A 45 0.91 -28.16 32.03
N THR A 46 1.39 -29.07 31.16
CA THR A 46 1.77 -28.77 29.79
C THR A 46 0.57 -28.21 29.01
N ILE A 47 -0.58 -28.90 29.12
CA ILE A 47 -1.83 -28.44 28.47
C ILE A 47 -2.30 -27.11 29.04
N SER A 48 -2.20 -26.87 30.34
CA SER A 48 -2.57 -25.57 30.94
C SER A 48 -1.74 -24.43 30.38
N LYS A 49 -0.42 -24.64 30.18
CA LYS A 49 0.44 -23.64 29.54
C LYS A 49 0.05 -23.38 28.06
N VAL A 50 -0.29 -24.44 27.33
CA VAL A 50 -0.79 -24.32 25.94
C VAL A 50 -2.10 -23.53 25.92
N VAL A 51 -3.02 -23.85 26.84
CA VAL A 51 -4.31 -23.14 26.97
C VAL A 51 -4.11 -21.66 27.30
N SER A 52 -3.21 -21.32 28.24
CA SER A 52 -2.87 -19.92 28.54
C SER A 52 -2.38 -19.19 27.28
N ARG A 53 -1.48 -19.80 26.53
CA ARG A 53 -0.97 -19.24 25.29
C ARG A 53 -2.05 -19.08 24.20
N LEU A 54 -3.00 -20.04 24.10
CA LEU A 54 -4.16 -19.92 23.20
C LEU A 54 -5.09 -18.77 23.63
N MET A 55 -5.22 -18.48 24.93
CA MET A 55 -5.97 -17.35 25.45
C MET A 55 -5.24 -16.02 25.18
N GLU A 56 -3.93 -15.98 25.40
CA GLU A 56 -3.07 -14.82 25.11
C GLU A 56 -3.08 -14.45 23.62
N SER A 57 -3.08 -15.46 22.75
CA SER A 57 -3.23 -15.29 21.30
C SER A 57 -4.67 -14.99 20.84
N GLY A 58 -5.62 -14.87 21.77
CA GLY A 58 -7.01 -14.52 21.48
C GLY A 58 -7.86 -15.62 20.81
N LEU A 59 -7.33 -16.83 20.68
CA LEU A 59 -8.05 -17.96 20.07
C LEU A 59 -9.13 -18.55 20.96
N CYS A 60 -8.99 -18.39 22.28
CA CYS A 60 -9.90 -18.94 23.28
C CYS A 60 -10.22 -17.93 24.36
N THR A 61 -11.35 -18.15 25.03
CA THR A 61 -11.76 -17.38 26.22
C THR A 61 -12.23 -18.33 27.30
N ALA A 62 -11.85 -18.05 28.56
CA ALA A 62 -12.33 -18.83 29.70
C ALA A 62 -13.62 -18.20 30.24
N ARG A 63 -14.67 -19.02 30.44
CA ARG A 63 -15.87 -18.64 31.21
C ARG A 63 -15.78 -19.32 32.57
N ARG A 64 -15.71 -18.51 33.62
CA ARG A 64 -15.53 -18.98 35.00
C ARG A 64 -16.58 -20.03 35.36
N GLY A 65 -16.15 -21.21 35.83
CA GLY A 65 -17.01 -22.34 36.19
C GLY A 65 -17.62 -23.11 35.02
N VAL A 66 -17.49 -22.65 33.79
CA VAL A 66 -18.13 -23.27 32.61
C VAL A 66 -17.09 -23.97 31.73
N GLY A 67 -15.92 -23.38 31.53
CA GLY A 67 -14.86 -23.97 30.72
C GLY A 67 -14.21 -23.03 29.74
N LEU A 68 -13.41 -23.58 28.84
CA LEU A 68 -12.72 -22.87 27.77
C LEU A 68 -13.55 -22.95 26.48
N PHE A 69 -13.73 -21.83 25.83
CA PHE A 69 -14.49 -21.72 24.60
C PHE A 69 -13.62 -21.17 23.48
N VAL A 70 -13.78 -21.74 22.29
CA VAL A 70 -13.20 -21.15 21.09
C VAL A 70 -13.78 -19.76 20.91
N ARG A 71 -12.92 -18.76 20.87
CA ARG A 71 -13.37 -17.42 20.52
C ARG A 71 -13.87 -17.48 19.07
N SER A 72 -14.98 -16.83 18.79
CA SER A 72 -15.34 -16.59 17.39
C SER A 72 -14.15 -15.85 16.79
N LEU A 73 -13.31 -16.59 16.05
CA LEU A 73 -12.32 -15.93 15.22
C LEU A 73 -13.15 -15.01 14.33
N PRO A 74 -12.92 -13.71 14.38
CA PRO A 74 -13.64 -12.81 13.49
C PRO A 74 -13.46 -13.38 12.08
N ASN A 75 -14.53 -13.40 11.30
CA ASN A 75 -14.49 -13.76 9.90
C ASN A 75 -13.32 -12.97 9.25
N ARG A 76 -12.15 -13.60 9.13
CA ARG A 76 -10.94 -12.99 8.58
C ARG A 76 -11.02 -13.00 7.06
N LYS A 77 -12.16 -12.55 6.54
CA LYS A 77 -12.37 -12.36 5.12
C LYS A 77 -12.09 -10.92 4.76
N LEU A 78 -11.21 -10.74 3.80
CA LEU A 78 -10.82 -9.47 3.21
C LEU A 78 -11.48 -9.32 1.83
N THR A 79 -12.13 -8.20 1.59
CA THR A 79 -12.53 -7.81 0.23
C THR A 79 -11.45 -6.90 -0.33
N LEU A 80 -10.72 -7.39 -1.33
CA LEU A 80 -9.65 -6.67 -2.00
C LEU A 80 -10.14 -6.08 -3.32
N LEU A 81 -10.04 -4.77 -3.47
CA LEU A 81 -10.32 -4.06 -4.70
C LEU A 81 -9.02 -3.47 -5.26
N VAL A 82 -8.72 -3.81 -6.50
CA VAL A 82 -7.53 -3.31 -7.19
C VAL A 82 -7.97 -2.42 -8.34
N GLY A 83 -7.57 -1.15 -8.29
CA GLY A 83 -7.78 -0.17 -9.35
C GLY A 83 -6.68 -0.29 -10.41
N SER A 84 -6.97 -0.91 -11.55
CA SER A 84 -5.99 -1.08 -12.62
C SER A 84 -6.69 -1.10 -13.99
N THR A 85 -5.96 -0.76 -15.04
CA THR A 85 -6.41 -0.91 -16.43
C THR A 85 -6.20 -2.34 -16.97
N SER A 86 -5.61 -3.24 -16.19
CA SER A 86 -5.32 -4.62 -16.52
C SER A 86 -5.81 -5.56 -15.43
N GLU A 87 -6.44 -6.67 -15.79
CA GLU A 87 -6.87 -7.71 -14.84
C GLU A 87 -5.68 -8.47 -14.21
N GLN A 88 -4.54 -8.46 -14.88
CA GLN A 88 -3.32 -9.08 -14.33
C GLN A 88 -2.55 -8.09 -13.46
N PRO A 89 -1.95 -8.56 -12.35
CA PRO A 89 -1.04 -7.74 -11.57
C PRO A 89 0.07 -7.19 -12.46
N LYS A 90 0.25 -5.87 -12.43
CA LYS A 90 1.37 -5.24 -13.13
C LYS A 90 2.62 -5.36 -12.28
N ASP A 91 3.77 -5.39 -12.94
CA ASP A 91 5.06 -5.24 -12.25
C ASP A 91 5.32 -3.75 -11.95
N ASP A 92 4.39 -3.16 -11.20
CA ASP A 92 4.46 -1.79 -10.71
C ASP A 92 4.34 -1.77 -9.16
N LEU A 93 4.36 -0.57 -8.59
CA LEU A 93 4.26 -0.39 -7.14
C LEU A 93 3.02 -1.08 -6.55
N PHE A 94 1.86 -0.90 -7.17
CA PHE A 94 0.60 -1.45 -6.65
C PHE A 94 0.51 -2.97 -6.84
N GLY A 95 1.03 -3.50 -7.94
CA GLY A 95 1.13 -4.95 -8.15
C GLY A 95 2.08 -5.62 -7.16
N HIS A 96 3.20 -4.98 -6.82
CA HIS A 96 4.08 -5.46 -5.75
C HIS A 96 3.36 -5.49 -4.39
N ILE A 97 2.69 -4.41 -4.02
CA ILE A 97 1.93 -4.32 -2.77
C ILE A 97 0.83 -5.39 -2.72
N GLU A 98 0.06 -5.55 -3.80
CA GLU A 98 -0.98 -6.57 -3.91
C GLU A 98 -0.42 -7.98 -3.69
N LYS A 99 0.66 -8.32 -4.38
CA LYS A 99 1.32 -9.63 -4.27
C LYS A 99 1.77 -9.91 -2.84
N ARG A 100 2.48 -8.96 -2.22
CA ARG A 100 3.00 -9.12 -0.85
C ARG A 100 1.89 -9.23 0.18
N ILE A 101 0.81 -8.44 0.06
CA ILE A 101 -0.36 -8.55 0.93
C ILE A 101 -1.04 -9.91 0.74
N HIS A 102 -1.17 -10.39 -0.50
CA HIS A 102 -1.76 -11.70 -0.77
C HIS A 102 -0.97 -12.83 -0.09
N GLU A 103 0.36 -12.84 -0.27
CA GLU A 103 1.27 -13.81 0.36
C GLU A 103 1.12 -13.80 1.89
N ARG A 104 1.07 -12.61 2.49
CA ARG A 104 0.94 -12.47 3.94
C ARG A 104 -0.44 -12.90 4.43
N CYS A 105 -1.51 -12.48 3.79
CA CYS A 105 -2.86 -12.90 4.14
C CYS A 105 -3.03 -14.42 4.06
N GLN A 106 -2.44 -15.06 3.05
CA GLN A 106 -2.43 -16.51 2.92
C GLN A 106 -1.69 -17.18 4.09
N ALA A 107 -0.52 -16.65 4.47
CA ALA A 107 0.23 -17.15 5.63
C ALA A 107 -0.52 -17.01 6.96
N ASP A 108 -1.32 -15.95 7.09
CA ASP A 108 -2.09 -15.62 8.31
C ASP A 108 -3.52 -16.20 8.29
N GLY A 109 -3.87 -17.03 7.29
CA GLY A 109 -5.18 -17.67 7.17
C GLY A 109 -6.34 -16.70 6.90
N ILE A 110 -6.06 -15.56 6.24
CA ILE A 110 -7.04 -14.56 5.85
C ILE A 110 -7.57 -14.91 4.46
N GLU A 111 -8.87 -15.15 4.34
CA GLU A 111 -9.53 -15.39 3.05
C GLU A 111 -9.62 -14.07 2.28
N ILE A 112 -9.17 -14.05 1.02
CA ILE A 112 -9.26 -12.88 0.15
C ILE A 112 -10.27 -13.11 -0.95
N GLU A 113 -11.26 -12.21 -1.05
CA GLU A 113 -12.15 -12.09 -2.19
C GLU A 113 -11.71 -10.88 -3.02
N ARG A 114 -11.15 -11.14 -4.19
CA ARG A 114 -10.56 -10.12 -5.05
C ARG A 114 -11.55 -9.61 -6.09
N TYR A 115 -11.61 -8.30 -6.23
CA TYR A 115 -12.33 -7.60 -7.30
C TYR A 115 -11.38 -6.68 -8.04
N HIS A 116 -11.48 -6.70 -9.35
CA HIS A 116 -10.74 -5.80 -10.22
C HIS A 116 -11.68 -4.67 -10.66
N ILE A 117 -11.23 -3.42 -10.49
CA ILE A 117 -11.98 -2.23 -10.85
C ILE A 117 -11.22 -1.52 -11.97
N THR A 118 -11.79 -1.50 -13.17
CA THR A 118 -11.24 -0.69 -14.25
C THR A 118 -11.73 0.74 -14.17
N PRO A 119 -10.93 1.75 -14.59
CA PRO A 119 -11.39 3.13 -14.67
C PRO A 119 -12.59 3.33 -15.61
N SER A 120 -12.82 2.40 -16.53
CA SER A 120 -13.92 2.38 -17.48
C SER A 120 -15.16 1.64 -16.98
N ASP A 121 -15.06 0.91 -15.86
CA ASP A 121 -16.22 0.27 -15.26
C ASP A 121 -17.23 1.32 -14.83
N PRO A 122 -18.53 0.98 -14.92
CA PRO A 122 -19.55 1.92 -15.33
C PRO A 122 -19.36 3.30 -14.75
N PRO A 123 -19.82 4.36 -15.42
CA PRO A 123 -19.48 5.75 -15.08
C PRO A 123 -19.80 6.15 -13.62
N TYR A 124 -20.27 5.20 -12.82
CA TYR A 124 -20.80 5.40 -11.46
C TYR A 124 -20.15 4.54 -10.38
N GLY A 125 -19.04 3.86 -10.66
CA GLY A 125 -18.29 3.16 -9.61
C GLY A 125 -18.25 1.66 -9.73
N PRO A 126 -17.53 1.00 -8.80
CA PRO A 126 -17.58 -0.45 -8.71
C PRO A 126 -19.03 -0.86 -8.59
N ASP A 127 -19.40 -1.91 -9.30
CA ASP A 127 -20.69 -2.56 -9.10
C ASP A 127 -20.70 -3.11 -7.66
N VAL A 128 -21.07 -2.24 -6.73
CA VAL A 128 -21.15 -2.57 -5.29
C VAL A 128 -22.12 -3.73 -5.10
N ASP A 129 -23.07 -3.91 -6.02
CA ASP A 129 -24.00 -5.04 -6.04
C ASP A 129 -23.29 -6.38 -6.28
N ARG A 130 -22.11 -6.37 -6.92
CA ARG A 130 -21.27 -7.57 -7.02
C ARG A 130 -20.67 -7.95 -5.68
N ILE A 131 -20.47 -6.97 -4.78
CA ILE A 131 -19.95 -7.20 -3.43
C ILE A 131 -21.11 -7.52 -2.49
N ARG A 132 -21.82 -8.60 -2.75
CA ARG A 132 -23.05 -8.97 -1.99
C ARG A 132 -22.78 -9.24 -0.52
N ARG A 133 -21.59 -9.71 -0.18
CA ARG A 133 -21.20 -10.05 1.19
C ARG A 133 -19.75 -9.64 1.41
N PRO A 134 -19.49 -8.34 1.64
CA PRO A 134 -18.11 -7.89 1.86
C PRO A 134 -17.48 -8.61 3.04
N GLY A 135 -16.20 -8.83 2.95
CA GLY A 135 -15.39 -9.30 4.07
C GLY A 135 -15.49 -8.35 5.27
N ARG A 136 -14.80 -8.70 6.34
CA ARG A 136 -14.76 -7.86 7.54
C ARG A 136 -14.10 -6.50 7.25
N VAL A 137 -13.10 -6.46 6.39
CA VAL A 137 -12.38 -5.26 5.97
C VAL A 137 -12.43 -5.15 4.45
N ILE A 138 -12.52 -3.93 3.95
CA ILE A 138 -12.38 -3.59 2.54
C ILE A 138 -11.00 -2.96 2.35
N LEU A 139 -10.16 -3.55 1.50
CA LEU A 139 -8.87 -3.03 1.11
C LEU A 139 -8.92 -2.53 -0.34
N CYS A 140 -8.59 -1.26 -0.55
CA CYS A 140 -8.49 -0.65 -1.86
C CYS A 140 -7.04 -0.34 -2.19
N ILE A 141 -6.54 -0.86 -3.32
CA ILE A 141 -5.17 -0.60 -3.81
C ILE A 141 -5.28 0.14 -5.14
N GLY A 142 -4.65 1.32 -5.24
CA GLY A 142 -4.62 2.12 -6.46
C GLY A 142 -5.98 2.68 -6.89
N LEU A 143 -7.02 2.56 -6.07
CA LEU A 143 -8.33 3.15 -6.33
C LEU A 143 -8.36 4.58 -5.78
N THR A 144 -8.36 5.57 -6.67
CA THR A 144 -8.21 6.99 -6.32
C THR A 144 -9.48 7.82 -6.58
N HIS A 145 -10.53 7.22 -7.11
CA HIS A 145 -11.75 7.92 -7.47
C HIS A 145 -12.69 8.06 -6.26
N GLU A 146 -12.82 9.27 -5.72
CA GLU A 146 -13.59 9.57 -4.50
C GLU A 146 -15.04 9.07 -4.49
N PRO A 147 -15.85 9.19 -5.57
CA PRO A 147 -17.19 8.62 -5.61
C PRO A 147 -17.22 7.10 -5.38
N HIS A 148 -16.24 6.36 -5.90
CA HIS A 148 -16.15 4.92 -5.68
C HIS A 148 -15.83 4.60 -4.22
N LEU A 149 -14.86 5.33 -3.64
CA LEU A 149 -14.50 5.15 -2.24
C LEU A 149 -15.67 5.46 -1.31
N LYS A 150 -16.47 6.48 -1.64
CA LYS A 150 -17.68 6.81 -0.88
C LYS A 150 -18.71 5.68 -0.93
N GLN A 151 -18.99 5.12 -2.11
CA GLN A 151 -19.92 3.99 -2.25
C GLN A 151 -19.47 2.76 -1.46
N LEU A 152 -18.16 2.47 -1.46
CA LEU A 152 -17.61 1.38 -0.66
C LEU A 152 -17.73 1.65 0.84
N ALA A 153 -17.55 2.89 1.27
CA ALA A 153 -17.75 3.28 2.67
C ALA A 153 -19.20 3.12 3.14
N ASP A 154 -20.19 3.25 2.23
CA ASP A 154 -21.61 3.03 2.53
C ASP A 154 -21.92 1.57 2.90
N LEU A 155 -21.04 0.62 2.59
CA LEU A 155 -21.11 -0.77 3.06
C LEU A 155 -20.85 -0.90 4.57
N ARG A 156 -20.45 0.17 5.24
CA ARG A 156 -20.22 0.25 6.71
C ARG A 156 -19.25 -0.82 7.22
N ARG A 157 -18.21 -1.09 6.44
CA ARG A 157 -17.09 -1.93 6.84
C ARG A 157 -15.85 -1.07 7.05
N PRO A 158 -14.94 -1.46 7.96
CA PRO A 158 -13.62 -0.86 8.03
C PRO A 158 -12.95 -0.89 6.66
N MET A 159 -12.39 0.24 6.25
CA MET A 159 -11.77 0.37 4.94
C MET A 159 -10.34 0.89 5.07
N LEU A 160 -9.43 0.27 4.34
CA LEU A 160 -8.05 0.71 4.14
C LEU A 160 -7.84 1.06 2.68
N VAL A 161 -7.31 2.25 2.41
CA VAL A 161 -7.00 2.74 1.06
C VAL A 161 -5.50 2.95 0.93
N ILE A 162 -4.88 2.32 -0.08
CA ILE A 162 -3.45 2.46 -0.37
C ILE A 162 -3.28 3.26 -1.65
N GLY A 163 -2.45 4.31 -1.58
CA GLY A 163 -2.12 5.20 -2.70
C GLY A 163 -2.99 6.45 -2.81
N CYS A 164 -4.04 6.58 -2.00
CA CYS A 164 -4.89 7.77 -1.94
C CYS A 164 -5.37 8.00 -0.51
N ALA A 165 -5.43 9.26 -0.08
CA ALA A 165 -6.08 9.65 1.16
C ALA A 165 -7.47 10.19 0.83
N PRO A 166 -8.55 9.43 1.10
CA PRO A 166 -9.90 9.86 0.77
C PRO A 166 -10.32 11.05 1.63
N SER A 167 -10.97 12.03 1.01
CA SER A 167 -11.42 13.26 1.69
C SER A 167 -12.91 13.25 2.06
N ARG A 168 -13.68 12.34 1.45
CA ARG A 168 -15.15 12.32 1.57
C ARG A 168 -15.72 11.09 2.25
N CYS A 169 -14.88 10.21 2.75
CA CYS A 169 -15.30 9.05 3.50
C CYS A 169 -14.32 8.71 4.63
N ASN A 170 -14.85 8.04 5.64
CA ASN A 170 -14.04 7.59 6.77
C ASN A 170 -13.35 6.27 6.39
N ALA A 171 -12.05 6.33 6.16
CA ALA A 171 -11.21 5.18 5.88
C ALA A 171 -9.81 5.41 6.43
N SER A 172 -9.13 4.33 6.82
CA SER A 172 -7.67 4.39 7.00
C SER A 172 -7.00 4.54 5.64
N SER A 173 -5.90 5.27 5.59
CA SER A 173 -5.15 5.45 4.35
C SER A 173 -3.65 5.34 4.58
N ILE A 174 -2.96 4.82 3.56
CA ILE A 174 -1.50 4.77 3.50
C ILE A 174 -1.07 5.37 2.17
N VAL A 175 -0.32 6.44 2.23
CA VAL A 175 0.09 7.21 1.04
C VAL A 175 1.57 7.53 1.07
N PRO A 176 2.22 7.66 -0.09
CA PRO A 176 3.56 8.24 -0.19
C PRO A 176 3.56 9.71 0.26
N ASN A 177 4.69 10.16 0.80
CA ASN A 177 4.92 11.58 1.06
C ASN A 177 5.36 12.32 -0.21
N SER A 178 4.44 12.47 -1.16
CA SER A 178 4.72 13.05 -2.48
C SER A 178 5.18 14.51 -2.39
N PHE A 179 4.67 15.28 -1.41
CA PHE A 179 5.20 16.62 -1.15
C PHE A 179 6.70 16.58 -0.82
N ARG A 180 7.10 15.71 0.10
CA ARG A 180 8.51 15.53 0.48
C ARG A 180 9.36 15.06 -0.70
N SER A 181 8.81 14.20 -1.58
CA SER A 181 9.52 13.73 -2.78
C SER A 181 9.91 14.91 -3.68
N GLY A 182 8.95 15.76 -4.02
CA GLY A 182 9.21 16.95 -4.83
C GLY A 182 10.15 17.94 -4.15
N TYR A 183 9.97 18.16 -2.85
CA TYR A 183 10.83 19.04 -2.06
C TYR A 183 12.29 18.56 -2.04
N LEU A 184 12.53 17.29 -1.75
CA LEU A 184 13.89 16.72 -1.71
C LEU A 184 14.57 16.77 -3.07
N ALA A 185 13.84 16.48 -4.16
CA ALA A 185 14.36 16.55 -5.51
C ALA A 185 14.80 17.96 -5.89
N ALA A 186 13.95 18.96 -5.61
CA ALA A 186 14.27 20.36 -5.88
C ALA A 186 15.45 20.85 -5.05
N ARG A 187 15.47 20.55 -3.74
CA ARG A 187 16.59 20.90 -2.83
C ARG A 187 17.91 20.31 -3.31
N HIS A 188 17.91 19.08 -3.79
CA HIS A 188 19.11 18.43 -4.34
C HIS A 188 19.65 19.21 -5.55
N LEU A 189 18.80 19.53 -6.52
CA LEU A 189 19.20 20.24 -7.73
C LEU A 189 19.65 21.68 -7.43
N ILE A 190 18.97 22.36 -6.53
CA ILE A 190 19.33 23.73 -6.09
C ILE A 190 20.73 23.72 -5.44
N ARG A 191 21.03 22.72 -4.59
CA ARG A 191 22.37 22.56 -3.98
C ARG A 191 23.45 22.28 -5.00
N LYS A 192 23.13 21.62 -6.11
CA LYS A 192 24.02 21.44 -7.27
C LYS A 192 24.22 22.69 -8.10
N GLY A 193 23.55 23.78 -7.79
CA GLY A 193 23.67 25.04 -8.49
C GLY A 193 22.66 25.25 -9.62
N CYS A 194 21.72 24.31 -9.83
CA CYS A 194 20.67 24.48 -10.83
C CYS A 194 19.71 25.60 -10.44
N ARG A 195 19.25 26.35 -11.43
CA ARG A 195 18.37 27.51 -11.21
C ARG A 195 17.11 27.48 -12.09
N ARG A 196 17.18 26.82 -13.24
CA ARG A 196 16.07 26.64 -14.18
C ARG A 196 15.64 25.19 -14.21
N ILE A 197 14.89 24.78 -13.20
CA ILE A 197 14.50 23.38 -13.00
C ILE A 197 13.11 23.15 -13.60
N ALA A 198 13.02 22.22 -14.55
CA ALA A 198 11.76 21.76 -15.08
C ALA A 198 11.13 20.70 -14.17
N PHE A 199 9.81 20.70 -14.11
CA PHE A 199 9.02 19.65 -13.46
C PHE A 199 8.12 18.98 -14.50
N ILE A 200 8.18 17.65 -14.57
CA ILE A 200 7.29 16.83 -15.40
C ILE A 200 6.42 16.01 -14.49
N GLY A 201 5.13 16.22 -14.54
CA GLY A 201 4.13 15.48 -13.76
C GLY A 201 3.63 14.23 -14.46
N ARG A 202 2.64 13.61 -13.83
CA ARG A 202 1.84 12.51 -14.37
C ARG A 202 0.40 12.95 -14.55
N VAL A 203 -0.22 12.41 -15.57
CA VAL A 203 -1.63 12.62 -15.86
C VAL A 203 -2.36 11.30 -15.88
N ARG A 204 -3.65 11.37 -15.63
CA ARG A 204 -4.59 10.28 -15.82
C ARG A 204 -5.72 10.73 -16.74
N GLU A 205 -6.24 9.81 -17.51
CA GLU A 205 -7.42 10.06 -18.31
C GLU A 205 -8.67 9.65 -17.53
N VAL A 206 -9.63 10.57 -17.45
CA VAL A 206 -10.93 10.33 -16.82
C VAL A 206 -12.01 10.80 -17.79
N ARG A 207 -12.76 9.89 -18.38
CA ARG A 207 -13.86 10.16 -19.32
C ARG A 207 -13.43 11.03 -20.52
N GLY A 208 -12.28 10.73 -21.10
CA GLY A 208 -11.72 11.50 -22.20
C GLY A 208 -11.15 12.87 -21.80
N VAL A 209 -11.03 13.15 -20.50
CA VAL A 209 -10.39 14.36 -19.97
C VAL A 209 -9.07 13.98 -19.30
N THR A 210 -7.98 14.56 -19.79
CA THR A 210 -6.66 14.39 -19.20
C THR A 210 -6.53 15.32 -17.98
N LEU A 211 -6.32 14.75 -16.80
CA LEU A 211 -6.19 15.49 -15.54
C LEU A 211 -4.84 15.16 -14.88
N PRO A 212 -4.19 16.15 -14.22
CA PRO A 212 -3.02 15.86 -13.40
C PRO A 212 -3.35 14.85 -12.29
N GLU A 213 -2.43 13.95 -12.00
CA GLU A 213 -2.55 13.09 -10.84
C GLU A 213 -2.40 13.89 -9.54
N ALA A 214 -3.19 13.55 -8.53
CA ALA A 214 -3.15 14.24 -7.24
C ALA A 214 -1.75 14.18 -6.58
N GLU A 215 -1.04 13.08 -6.75
CA GLU A 215 0.31 12.92 -6.21
C GLU A 215 1.31 13.83 -6.93
N SER A 216 1.20 13.99 -8.25
CA SER A 216 2.03 14.95 -9.01
C SER A 216 1.79 16.40 -8.59
N LEU A 217 0.55 16.76 -8.24
CA LEU A 217 0.27 18.10 -7.72
C LEU A 217 0.93 18.33 -6.36
N LYS A 218 0.98 17.32 -5.50
CA LYS A 218 1.70 17.38 -4.21
C LYS A 218 3.21 17.45 -4.41
N GLU A 219 3.76 16.69 -5.36
CA GLU A 219 5.18 16.74 -5.74
C GLU A 219 5.54 18.15 -6.21
N LEU A 220 4.73 18.75 -7.09
CA LEU A 220 4.93 20.13 -7.57
C LEU A 220 4.85 21.13 -6.42
N ALA A 221 3.92 20.99 -5.48
CA ALA A 221 3.86 21.84 -4.31
C ALA A 221 5.12 21.76 -3.45
N GLY A 222 5.72 20.56 -3.32
CA GLY A 222 7.02 20.38 -2.67
C GLY A 222 8.16 21.11 -3.41
N VAL A 223 8.20 21.03 -4.73
CA VAL A 223 9.14 21.79 -5.57
C VAL A 223 8.98 23.29 -5.36
N GLN A 224 7.75 23.79 -5.38
CA GLN A 224 7.45 25.21 -5.15
C GLN A 224 7.94 25.67 -3.78
N CYS A 225 7.71 24.88 -2.74
CA CYS A 225 8.18 25.19 -1.40
C CYS A 225 9.71 25.32 -1.33
N ALA A 226 10.45 24.39 -1.94
CA ALA A 226 11.91 24.45 -2.02
C ALA A 226 12.41 25.70 -2.78
N PHE A 227 11.72 26.10 -3.84
CA PHE A 227 12.05 27.31 -4.61
C PHE A 227 11.82 28.58 -3.78
N MET A 228 10.71 28.65 -3.04
CA MET A 228 10.41 29.79 -2.18
C MET A 228 11.46 29.98 -1.09
N GLU A 229 11.97 28.90 -0.49
CA GLU A 229 13.02 28.96 0.54
C GLU A 229 14.34 29.55 0.00
N ASP A 230 14.69 29.26 -1.24
CA ASP A 230 15.90 29.77 -1.89
C ASP A 230 15.64 31.02 -2.75
N THR A 231 14.45 31.63 -2.65
CA THR A 231 14.04 32.83 -3.43
C THR A 231 14.20 32.67 -4.94
N LEU A 232 14.05 31.46 -5.43
CA LEU A 232 14.10 31.14 -6.86
C LEU A 232 12.73 31.34 -7.52
N PRO A 233 12.67 31.91 -8.73
CA PRO A 233 11.43 32.02 -9.46
C PRO A 233 10.99 30.64 -9.98
N LEU A 234 9.73 30.29 -9.79
CA LEU A 234 9.13 29.18 -10.50
C LEU A 234 8.66 29.66 -11.87
N HIS A 235 9.21 29.10 -12.92
CA HIS A 235 8.88 29.43 -14.30
C HIS A 235 7.73 28.55 -14.79
N PRO A 236 6.51 29.08 -15.04
CA PRO A 236 5.37 28.26 -15.46
C PRO A 236 5.62 27.50 -16.77
N GLU A 237 6.48 28.03 -17.64
CA GLU A 237 6.88 27.40 -18.90
C GLU A 237 7.67 26.09 -18.70
N PHE A 238 8.29 25.89 -17.54
CA PHE A 238 9.02 24.68 -17.18
C PHE A 238 8.16 23.64 -16.43
N ILE A 239 6.88 23.91 -16.24
CA ILE A 239 5.95 22.96 -15.64
C ILE A 239 5.22 22.23 -16.76
N PHE A 240 5.49 20.94 -16.89
CA PHE A 240 4.85 20.04 -17.83
C PHE A 240 3.93 19.09 -17.06
N ASN A 241 2.65 19.10 -17.39
CA ASN A 241 1.69 18.20 -16.73
C ASN A 241 1.89 16.74 -17.17
N ASP A 242 2.44 16.54 -18.35
CA ASP A 242 2.59 15.24 -18.99
C ASP A 242 3.88 15.19 -19.80
N ILE A 243 4.56 14.04 -19.78
CA ILE A 243 5.81 13.81 -20.50
C ILE A 243 5.64 13.89 -22.02
N GLY A 244 4.48 13.48 -22.55
CA GLY A 244 4.18 13.57 -24.00
C GLY A 244 4.07 14.99 -24.53
N GLN A 245 3.82 15.98 -23.68
CA GLN A 245 3.77 17.40 -24.06
C GLN A 245 5.14 18.04 -24.19
N VAL A 246 6.17 17.44 -23.57
CA VAL A 246 7.51 18.02 -23.44
C VAL A 246 8.13 18.37 -24.80
N PRO A 247 8.17 17.48 -25.82
CA PRO A 247 8.81 17.81 -27.10
C PRO A 247 8.23 19.07 -27.76
N ASN A 248 6.91 19.17 -27.81
CA ASN A 248 6.23 20.28 -28.46
C ASN A 248 6.39 21.62 -27.72
N ARG A 249 6.32 21.57 -26.36
CA ARG A 249 6.45 22.77 -25.53
C ARG A 249 7.91 23.21 -25.40
N ALA A 250 8.86 22.28 -25.31
CA ALA A 250 10.28 22.58 -25.24
C ALA A 250 10.77 23.34 -26.47
N ALA A 251 10.24 23.05 -27.66
CA ALA A 251 10.57 23.76 -28.91
C ALA A 251 10.14 25.25 -28.91
N GLN A 252 9.26 25.64 -27.99
CA GLN A 252 8.77 27.03 -27.86
C GLN A 252 9.48 27.79 -26.73
N LEU A 253 10.33 27.16 -25.97
CA LEU A 253 11.08 27.78 -24.88
C LEU A 253 12.17 28.71 -25.45
N LYS A 254 12.27 29.90 -24.87
CA LYS A 254 13.38 30.83 -25.19
C LYS A 254 14.71 30.37 -24.65
N GLU A 255 14.67 29.74 -23.47
CA GLU A 255 15.80 29.16 -22.79
C GLU A 255 15.42 27.75 -22.30
N LEU A 256 16.36 26.82 -22.37
CA LEU A 256 16.15 25.47 -21.86
C LEU A 256 16.42 25.42 -20.34
N PRO A 257 15.78 24.50 -19.62
CA PRO A 257 16.10 24.25 -18.22
C PRO A 257 17.53 23.70 -18.08
N ASP A 258 18.14 23.87 -16.92
CA ASP A 258 19.43 23.28 -16.57
C ASP A 258 19.28 21.97 -15.79
N ALA A 259 18.08 21.69 -15.30
CA ALA A 259 17.74 20.44 -14.63
C ALA A 259 16.26 20.05 -14.81
N VAL A 260 15.95 18.79 -14.53
CA VAL A 260 14.59 18.26 -14.59
C VAL A 260 14.27 17.32 -13.43
N ILE A 261 13.08 17.48 -12.85
CA ILE A 261 12.43 16.57 -11.93
C ILE A 261 11.32 15.86 -12.70
N MET A 262 11.33 14.54 -12.72
CA MET A 262 10.39 13.77 -13.54
C MET A 262 10.02 12.43 -12.90
N PRO A 263 8.87 11.84 -13.26
CA PRO A 263 8.55 10.48 -12.87
C PRO A 263 9.59 9.50 -13.42
N ASP A 264 9.77 8.39 -12.69
CA ASP A 264 10.57 7.30 -13.20
C ASP A 264 9.95 6.70 -14.48
N GLY A 265 10.78 6.46 -15.48
CA GLY A 265 10.38 5.88 -16.75
C GLY A 265 11.55 5.77 -17.74
N GLU A 266 11.53 4.71 -18.55
CA GLU A 266 12.55 4.42 -19.57
C GLU A 266 11.95 4.32 -20.98
N GLY A 267 10.67 4.67 -21.13
CA GLY A 267 9.95 4.60 -22.40
C GLY A 267 10.46 5.57 -23.46
N ILE A 268 9.99 5.39 -24.71
CA ILE A 268 10.32 6.25 -25.84
C ILE A 268 9.98 7.72 -25.58
N GLU A 269 8.91 7.99 -24.85
CA GLU A 269 8.48 9.33 -24.47
C GLU A 269 9.50 10.00 -23.55
N THR A 270 10.07 9.27 -22.60
CA THR A 270 11.16 9.76 -21.75
C THR A 270 12.38 10.16 -22.57
N ILE A 271 12.78 9.30 -23.53
CA ILE A 271 13.90 9.58 -24.41
C ILE A 271 13.65 10.81 -25.26
N GLN A 272 12.45 10.96 -25.81
CA GLN A 272 12.05 12.11 -26.63
C GLN A 272 12.03 13.40 -25.80
N ALA A 273 11.45 13.36 -24.61
CA ALA A 273 11.41 14.47 -23.68
C ALA A 273 12.84 14.94 -23.30
N MET A 274 13.71 14.01 -22.95
CA MET A 274 15.09 14.33 -22.60
C MET A 274 15.89 14.89 -23.77
N LYS A 275 15.67 14.40 -24.99
CA LYS A 275 16.29 15.00 -26.21
C LYS A 275 15.80 16.42 -26.44
N ALA A 276 14.52 16.70 -26.23
CA ALA A 276 13.93 18.01 -26.42
C ALA A 276 14.41 19.04 -25.39
N LEU A 277 14.60 18.63 -24.14
CA LEU A 277 15.10 19.51 -23.06
C LEU A 277 16.63 19.66 -23.05
N GLY A 278 17.37 18.79 -23.72
CA GLY A 278 18.83 18.82 -23.79
C GLY A 278 19.49 17.62 -23.08
N SER A 279 20.52 17.06 -23.70
CA SER A 279 21.15 15.81 -23.28
C SER A 279 22.05 15.91 -22.03
N LYS A 280 22.39 17.11 -21.58
CA LYS A 280 23.31 17.37 -20.46
C LYS A 280 22.62 17.87 -19.20
N LEU A 281 21.32 17.68 -19.10
CA LEU A 281 20.55 18.11 -17.94
C LEU A 281 20.87 17.28 -16.69
N GLU A 282 21.01 17.96 -15.56
CA GLU A 282 20.88 17.30 -14.26
C GLU A 282 19.47 16.74 -14.12
N ARG A 283 19.38 15.51 -13.65
CA ARG A 283 18.10 14.79 -13.58
C ARG A 283 17.86 14.15 -12.24
N VAL A 284 16.67 14.36 -11.69
CA VAL A 284 16.17 13.62 -10.53
C VAL A 284 14.88 12.91 -10.92
N VAL A 285 14.81 11.60 -10.67
CA VAL A 285 13.60 10.83 -10.89
C VAL A 285 12.84 10.62 -9.58
N LEU A 286 11.51 10.63 -9.68
CA LEU A 286 10.60 10.34 -8.58
C LEU A 286 9.98 8.97 -8.83
N GLY A 287 10.17 8.02 -7.90
CA GLY A 287 9.72 6.66 -8.10
C GLY A 287 9.74 5.82 -6.82
N ASP A 288 9.81 4.52 -7.00
CA ASP A 288 10.04 3.56 -5.92
C ASP A 288 11.47 3.00 -5.98
N ASP A 289 11.82 2.17 -5.02
CA ASP A 289 13.18 1.65 -4.84
C ASP A 289 13.70 0.74 -5.98
N ARG A 290 12.86 0.33 -6.96
CA ARG A 290 13.33 -0.36 -8.18
C ARG A 290 14.29 0.48 -9.00
N VAL A 291 14.17 1.81 -8.94
CA VAL A 291 15.12 2.72 -9.59
C VAL A 291 16.54 2.46 -9.11
N LEU A 292 16.70 2.06 -7.85
CA LEU A 292 18.02 1.83 -7.25
C LEU A 292 18.73 0.57 -7.78
N GLU A 293 17.99 -0.35 -8.38
CA GLU A 293 18.53 -1.59 -8.96
C GLU A 293 19.26 -1.35 -10.30
N ARG A 294 19.10 -0.17 -10.90
CA ARG A 294 19.70 0.17 -12.19
C ARG A 294 21.19 0.52 -12.06
N PRO A 295 22.08 -0.06 -12.88
CA PRO A 295 23.53 0.16 -12.76
C PRO A 295 23.96 1.59 -13.09
N LYS A 296 23.22 2.28 -13.98
CA LYS A 296 23.45 3.69 -14.35
C LYS A 296 22.15 4.46 -14.14
N ARG A 297 21.97 5.00 -12.96
CA ARG A 297 20.76 5.75 -12.62
C ARG A 297 21.08 7.21 -12.32
N PRO A 298 20.15 8.14 -12.64
CA PRO A 298 20.21 9.52 -12.15
C PRO A 298 20.01 9.54 -10.62
N ALA A 299 20.18 10.69 -10.01
CA ALA A 299 19.71 10.90 -8.67
C ALA A 299 18.20 10.60 -8.60
N ALA A 300 17.76 10.01 -7.52
CA ALA A 300 16.39 9.55 -7.37
C ALA A 300 15.85 9.88 -5.97
N VAL A 301 14.58 10.28 -5.91
CA VAL A 301 13.82 10.30 -4.66
C VAL A 301 12.85 9.13 -4.71
N VAL A 302 13.03 8.20 -3.80
CA VAL A 302 12.32 6.94 -3.81
C VAL A 302 11.50 6.71 -2.56
N ILE A 303 10.43 5.95 -2.73
CA ILE A 303 9.62 5.37 -1.67
C ILE A 303 9.99 3.89 -1.58
N LYS A 304 10.24 3.40 -0.37
CA LYS A 304 10.48 1.98 -0.16
C LYS A 304 9.16 1.23 -0.24
N ARG A 305 9.06 0.33 -1.21
CA ARG A 305 7.86 -0.48 -1.45
C ARG A 305 7.50 -1.32 -0.21
N ASP A 306 8.50 -1.91 0.44
CA ASP A 306 8.30 -2.76 1.61
C ASP A 306 7.76 -1.97 2.82
N ASP A 307 8.11 -0.69 3.00
CA ASP A 307 7.55 0.15 4.06
C ASP A 307 6.04 0.36 3.88
N LEU A 308 5.58 0.55 2.62
CA LEU A 308 4.15 0.60 2.29
C LEU A 308 3.46 -0.74 2.59
N VAL A 309 4.09 -1.86 2.26
CA VAL A 309 3.57 -3.21 2.53
C VAL A 309 3.45 -3.45 4.03
N GLU A 310 4.51 -3.21 4.80
CA GLU A 310 4.53 -3.48 6.25
C GLU A 310 3.49 -2.65 7.00
N LEU A 311 3.38 -1.35 6.68
CA LEU A 311 2.34 -0.50 7.25
C LEU A 311 0.93 -0.96 6.86
N SER A 312 0.76 -1.42 5.62
CA SER A 312 -0.53 -1.94 5.15
C SER A 312 -0.94 -3.20 5.88
N ILE A 313 -0.01 -4.11 6.09
CA ILE A 313 -0.24 -5.36 6.83
C ILE A 313 -0.57 -5.05 8.29
N LEU A 314 0.19 -4.17 8.92
CA LEU A 314 -0.04 -3.76 10.31
C LEU A 314 -1.44 -3.16 10.50
N GLU A 315 -1.83 -2.22 9.64
CA GLU A 315 -3.14 -1.59 9.71
C GLU A 315 -4.27 -2.56 9.35
N LEU A 316 -4.06 -3.45 8.38
CA LEU A 316 -5.02 -4.48 8.02
C LEU A 316 -5.32 -5.40 9.20
N HIS A 317 -4.29 -5.89 9.90
CA HIS A 317 -4.48 -6.71 11.11
C HIS A 317 -5.24 -5.94 12.19
N ARG A 318 -4.88 -4.67 12.43
CA ARG A 318 -5.60 -3.83 13.38
C ARG A 318 -7.09 -3.73 13.03
N LEU A 319 -7.43 -3.47 11.76
CA LEU A 319 -8.81 -3.35 11.30
C LEU A 319 -9.58 -4.69 11.37
N LEU A 320 -8.88 -5.81 11.17
CA LEU A 320 -9.47 -7.15 11.30
C LEU A 320 -9.76 -7.53 12.75
N ASP A 321 -8.94 -7.08 13.69
CA ASP A 321 -9.00 -7.51 15.09
C ASP A 321 -9.83 -6.56 15.98
N GLU A 322 -9.86 -5.27 15.68
CA GLU A 322 -10.60 -4.27 16.49
C GLU A 322 -12.11 -4.31 16.25
N GLN A 323 -12.89 -4.20 17.35
CA GLN A 323 -14.36 -4.08 17.28
C GLN A 323 -14.83 -2.65 16.97
N ARG A 324 -14.03 -1.63 17.33
CA ARG A 324 -14.26 -0.21 17.03
C ARG A 324 -13.05 0.31 16.31
N THR A 325 -13.21 0.70 15.06
CA THR A 325 -12.11 1.18 14.22
C THR A 325 -12.02 2.70 14.27
N SER A 326 -10.88 3.22 14.75
CA SER A 326 -10.46 4.58 14.44
C SER A 326 -9.77 4.58 13.08
N HIS A 327 -10.06 5.57 12.26
CA HIS A 327 -9.38 5.73 10.97
C HIS A 327 -8.02 6.41 11.17
N ARG A 328 -7.01 5.97 10.44
CA ARG A 328 -5.64 6.49 10.51
C ARG A 328 -5.18 6.91 9.12
N ALA A 329 -4.62 8.12 9.02
CA ALA A 329 -3.90 8.54 7.83
C ALA A 329 -2.40 8.34 8.11
N MET A 330 -1.76 7.48 7.35
CA MET A 330 -0.34 7.16 7.47
C MET A 330 0.39 7.58 6.20
N VAL A 331 1.58 8.10 6.38
CA VAL A 331 2.41 8.61 5.29
C VAL A 331 3.74 7.88 5.33
N VAL A 332 4.18 7.36 4.18
CA VAL A 332 5.49 6.75 4.00
C VAL A 332 6.44 7.78 3.43
N ASP A 333 7.53 8.05 4.13
CA ASP A 333 8.51 9.04 3.71
C ASP A 333 9.34 8.58 2.51
N SER A 334 9.84 9.57 1.80
CA SER A 334 10.72 9.39 0.65
C SER A 334 12.16 9.68 1.02
N GLU A 335 13.09 8.96 0.38
CA GLU A 335 14.52 9.12 0.57
C GLU A 335 15.20 9.57 -0.73
N LEU A 336 16.16 10.49 -0.61
CA LEU A 336 17.02 10.92 -1.73
C LEU A 336 18.23 10.00 -1.84
N HIS A 337 18.49 9.51 -3.03
CA HIS A 337 19.69 8.74 -3.40
C HIS A 337 20.44 9.44 -4.53
N GLU A 338 21.74 9.61 -4.35
CA GLU A 338 22.62 10.15 -5.38
C GLU A 338 22.66 9.24 -6.62
N GLY A 339 22.95 9.83 -7.77
CA GLY A 339 23.12 9.08 -9.00
C GLY A 339 24.31 8.09 -8.90
N ALA A 340 24.19 6.93 -9.53
CA ALA A 340 25.26 5.94 -9.62
C ALA A 340 25.88 5.98 -11.02
N GLY A 341 27.18 6.24 -11.08
CA GLY A 341 27.99 6.15 -12.29
C GLY A 341 27.74 7.26 -13.30
N GLY A 342 28.36 8.39 -13.10
CA GLY A 342 28.71 9.39 -14.10
C GLY A 342 30.03 9.05 -14.76
#